data_fd56a28745cc7020c527c0ad1d89c9d6
#
_entry.id   fd56a28745cc7020c527c0ad1d89c9d6
#
_cell.length_a   1.000
_cell.length_b   1.000
_cell.length_c   1.000
_cell.angle_alpha   90.00
_cell.angle_beta   90.00
_cell.angle_gamma   90.00
#
_symmetry.space_group_name_H-M   'P 1'
#
loop_
_entity.id
_entity.type
_entity.pdbx_description
1 polymer ?
#
loop_
_entity_poly.entity_id
_entity_poly.type
_entity_poly.pdbx_seq_one_letter_code
_entity_poly.pdbx_strand_id
1 'polypeptide(L)'
;ASGLLLLKALREDAFFENRSILIIEKEIKNKNDRTWSYWESLDGPFDSMVTKKWSKAQFCSQGLNFDFDLDPFQYKMLRSAVIYQDILNKHSRAKNTTFLQAEVKEIISKENLTEIVTSEGKFHSKKVFNSLFDPKAMMNQKRYPVLHQHFVGWFIKTKEPSFDSRKILFMDFDIPQLQETRFLYLLPIDKNNALVEYTLFSENLLKFDAYETGIVDYLNSKGITEYEIKEKEQGNIPMTCFPFEESNTQSLLYI
;
A
#
# COMPACT_ATOMS: atom_id res chain seq x y z
N ALA A 1 -2.22 -2.30 7.91
CA ALA A 1 -1.16 -3.30 7.62
C ALA A 1 -0.20 -3.46 8.80
N SER A 2 0.43 -2.37 9.28
CA SER A 2 1.46 -2.42 10.34
C SER A 2 1.02 -3.21 11.58
N GLY A 3 -0.17 -2.97 12.10
CA GLY A 3 -0.69 -3.70 13.26
C GLY A 3 -0.85 -5.21 13.04
N LEU A 4 -1.25 -5.66 11.83
CA LEU A 4 -1.35 -7.09 11.51
C LEU A 4 0.03 -7.74 11.35
N LEU A 5 0.98 -7.04 10.72
CA LEU A 5 2.37 -7.52 10.62
C LEU A 5 3.03 -7.62 11.99
N LEU A 6 2.77 -6.64 12.87
CA LEU A 6 3.22 -6.70 14.26
C LEU A 6 2.58 -7.86 15.00
N LEU A 7 1.26 -8.11 14.84
CA LEU A 7 0.61 -9.27 15.43
C LEU A 7 1.29 -10.57 15.02
N LYS A 8 1.59 -10.73 13.71
CA LYS A 8 2.33 -11.88 13.19
C LYS A 8 3.65 -12.05 13.93
N ALA A 9 4.47 -11.00 13.99
CA ALA A 9 5.77 -11.04 14.66
C ALA A 9 5.65 -11.38 16.17
N LEU A 10 4.69 -10.76 16.86
CA LEU A 10 4.45 -11.03 18.29
C LEU A 10 3.98 -12.47 18.53
N ARG A 11 3.24 -13.08 17.62
CA ARG A 11 2.75 -14.47 17.79
C ARG A 11 3.79 -15.52 17.37
N GLU A 12 4.78 -15.14 16.62
CA GLU A 12 5.92 -16.00 16.28
C GLU A 12 7.02 -15.97 17.36
N ASP A 13 6.96 -15.06 18.33
CA ASP A 13 7.91 -14.95 19.43
C ASP A 13 7.32 -15.53 20.72
N ALA A 14 7.98 -16.56 21.25
CA ALA A 14 7.56 -17.27 22.46
C ALA A 14 7.41 -16.36 23.71
N PHE A 15 8.15 -15.25 23.79
CA PHE A 15 8.02 -14.27 24.86
C PHE A 15 6.60 -13.69 24.98
N PHE A 16 5.89 -13.57 23.84
CA PHE A 16 4.54 -12.99 23.80
C PHE A 16 3.42 -14.04 23.79
N GLU A 17 3.73 -15.32 23.86
CA GLU A 17 2.74 -16.41 23.78
C GLU A 17 1.58 -16.23 24.77
N ASN A 18 1.89 -15.87 26.02
CA ASN A 18 0.91 -15.70 27.10
C ASN A 18 0.38 -14.25 27.25
N ARG A 19 0.72 -13.35 26.33
CA ARG A 19 0.24 -11.96 26.37
C ARG A 19 -1.10 -11.84 25.66
N SER A 20 -2.04 -11.15 26.31
CA SER A 20 -3.31 -10.78 25.67
C SER A 20 -3.06 -9.68 24.64
N ILE A 21 -3.53 -9.88 23.41
CA ILE A 21 -3.42 -8.92 22.32
C ILE A 21 -4.83 -8.60 21.82
N LEU A 22 -5.16 -7.31 21.77
CA LEU A 22 -6.38 -6.80 21.14
C LEU A 22 -5.99 -6.05 19.87
N ILE A 23 -6.52 -6.47 18.73
CA ILE A 23 -6.44 -5.76 17.46
C ILE A 23 -7.76 -5.02 17.25
N ILE A 24 -7.67 -3.70 17.12
CA ILE A 24 -8.83 -2.85 16.84
C ILE A 24 -8.69 -2.35 15.40
N GLU A 25 -9.69 -2.61 14.58
CA GLU A 25 -9.73 -2.16 13.19
C GLU A 25 -11.15 -1.72 12.82
N LYS A 26 -11.28 -0.58 12.18
CA LYS A 26 -12.57 -0.02 11.76
C LYS A 26 -13.25 -0.86 10.69
N GLU A 27 -12.46 -1.39 9.74
CA GLU A 27 -12.97 -2.09 8.57
C GLU A 27 -12.64 -3.59 8.62
N ILE A 28 -13.55 -4.40 8.10
CA ILE A 28 -13.29 -5.83 7.89
C ILE A 28 -12.25 -5.98 6.77
N LYS A 29 -11.09 -6.55 7.10
CA LYS A 29 -9.98 -6.76 6.17
C LYS A 29 -10.17 -8.02 5.30
N ASN A 30 -11.15 -7.96 4.39
CA ASN A 30 -11.51 -9.07 3.50
C ASN A 30 -11.44 -8.71 2.00
N LYS A 31 -10.92 -7.52 1.67
CA LYS A 31 -10.81 -7.02 0.30
C LYS A 31 -9.36 -6.64 -0.03
N ASN A 32 -9.06 -6.54 -1.32
CA ASN A 32 -7.84 -5.91 -1.79
C ASN A 32 -7.98 -4.39 -1.73
N ASP A 33 -7.77 -3.80 -0.56
CA ASP A 33 -7.77 -2.36 -0.37
C ASP A 33 -6.41 -1.72 -0.70
N ARG A 34 -5.38 -2.54 -0.92
CA ARG A 34 -4.02 -2.13 -1.29
C ARG A 34 -3.34 -3.18 -2.15
N THR A 35 -2.53 -2.72 -3.08
CA THR A 35 -1.50 -3.50 -3.75
C THR A 35 -0.15 -2.99 -3.27
N TRP A 36 0.68 -3.87 -2.73
CA TRP A 36 2.04 -3.52 -2.36
C TRP A 36 3.00 -4.06 -3.39
N SER A 37 3.81 -3.18 -3.95
CA SER A 37 4.92 -3.55 -4.82
C SER A 37 6.22 -3.06 -4.18
N TYR A 38 7.20 -3.95 -4.10
CA TYR A 38 8.43 -3.68 -3.35
C TYR A 38 9.63 -4.42 -3.91
N TRP A 39 10.80 -3.91 -3.57
CA TRP A 39 12.09 -4.50 -3.90
C TRP A 39 12.55 -5.43 -2.79
N GLU A 40 12.97 -6.62 -3.15
CA GLU A 40 13.54 -7.58 -2.19
C GLU A 40 14.62 -8.41 -2.88
N SER A 41 15.75 -8.61 -2.20
CA SER A 41 16.80 -9.53 -2.64
C SER A 41 16.44 -10.94 -2.20
N LEU A 42 16.56 -11.92 -3.11
CA LEU A 42 16.30 -13.33 -2.82
C LEU A 42 14.86 -13.62 -2.34
N ASP A 43 14.68 -14.73 -1.64
CA ASP A 43 13.40 -15.14 -1.08
C ASP A 43 13.12 -14.42 0.24
N GLY A 44 11.91 -13.89 0.37
CA GLY A 44 11.46 -13.15 1.52
C GLY A 44 10.33 -13.83 2.29
N PRO A 45 9.97 -13.30 3.46
CA PRO A 45 8.98 -13.91 4.35
C PRO A 45 7.56 -13.97 3.78
N PHE A 46 7.31 -13.24 2.68
CA PHE A 46 5.99 -13.17 2.04
C PHE A 46 5.94 -13.88 0.69
N ASP A 47 7.00 -14.58 0.29
CA ASP A 47 7.13 -15.16 -1.05
C ASP A 47 6.03 -16.15 -1.43
N SER A 48 5.51 -16.90 -0.45
CA SER A 48 4.37 -17.79 -0.64
C SER A 48 3.04 -17.07 -0.95
N MET A 49 2.98 -15.76 -0.71
CA MET A 49 1.80 -14.92 -0.88
C MET A 49 1.95 -13.92 -2.04
N VAL A 50 3.15 -13.82 -2.62
CA VAL A 50 3.41 -12.90 -3.74
C VAL A 50 2.59 -13.28 -4.96
N THR A 51 1.87 -12.33 -5.50
CA THR A 51 1.06 -12.51 -6.72
C THR A 51 1.95 -12.66 -7.95
N LYS A 52 3.02 -11.86 -8.05
CA LYS A 52 3.95 -11.86 -9.17
C LYS A 52 5.32 -11.33 -8.74
N LYS A 53 6.36 -11.90 -9.36
CA LYS A 53 7.76 -11.45 -9.24
C LYS A 53 8.30 -11.12 -10.63
N TRP A 54 9.13 -10.09 -10.72
CA TRP A 54 9.84 -9.73 -11.93
C TRP A 54 11.32 -9.53 -11.63
N SER A 55 12.17 -10.00 -12.54
CA SER A 55 13.62 -9.83 -12.49
C SER A 55 14.14 -8.80 -13.51
N LYS A 56 13.24 -8.24 -14.30
CA LYS A 56 13.57 -7.23 -15.34
C LYS A 56 12.61 -6.07 -15.26
N ALA A 57 13.13 -4.88 -15.56
CA ALA A 57 12.35 -3.68 -15.67
C ALA A 57 12.72 -2.87 -16.90
N GLN A 58 11.79 -2.02 -17.33
CA GLN A 58 11.97 -1.01 -18.34
C GLN A 58 11.66 0.36 -17.74
N PHE A 59 12.41 1.35 -18.09
CA PHE A 59 12.18 2.76 -17.78
C PHE A 59 12.12 3.53 -19.11
N CYS A 60 11.14 4.42 -19.25
CA CYS A 60 10.95 5.22 -20.47
C CYS A 60 10.91 6.70 -20.12
N SER A 61 11.69 7.51 -20.85
CA SER A 61 11.67 8.97 -20.71
C SER A 61 12.24 9.64 -21.97
N GLN A 62 11.58 10.67 -22.48
CA GLN A 62 12.01 11.49 -23.62
C GLN A 62 12.36 10.65 -24.88
N GLY A 63 11.56 9.62 -25.14
CA GLY A 63 11.75 8.68 -26.24
C GLY A 63 12.88 7.67 -26.04
N LEU A 64 13.56 7.70 -24.91
CA LEU A 64 14.57 6.71 -24.53
C LEU A 64 13.91 5.57 -23.75
N ASN A 65 14.31 4.35 -24.09
CA ASN A 65 13.83 3.14 -23.45
C ASN A 65 15.04 2.38 -22.89
N PHE A 66 15.04 2.14 -21.59
CA PHE A 66 16.09 1.40 -20.90
C PHE A 66 15.53 0.11 -20.34
N ASP A 67 15.95 -1.02 -20.87
CA ASP A 67 15.72 -2.32 -20.25
C ASP A 67 16.90 -2.66 -19.34
N PHE A 68 16.62 -3.13 -18.14
CA PHE A 68 17.65 -3.50 -17.17
C PHE A 68 17.24 -4.69 -16.32
N ASP A 69 18.24 -5.47 -15.92
CA ASP A 69 18.08 -6.55 -14.97
C ASP A 69 18.05 -5.99 -13.55
N LEU A 70 17.23 -6.59 -12.69
CA LEU A 70 17.04 -6.13 -11.31
C LEU A 70 17.98 -6.84 -10.33
N ASP A 71 18.76 -7.85 -10.79
CA ASP A 71 19.68 -8.61 -9.94
C ASP A 71 20.59 -7.70 -9.09
N PRO A 72 20.77 -7.95 -7.79
CA PRO A 72 20.28 -9.09 -7.00
C PRO A 72 18.83 -8.96 -6.46
N PHE A 73 18.09 -7.96 -6.89
CA PHE A 73 16.73 -7.73 -6.43
C PHE A 73 15.69 -8.33 -7.39
N GLN A 74 14.49 -8.48 -6.86
CA GLN A 74 13.27 -8.71 -7.61
C GLN A 74 12.26 -7.64 -7.24
N TYR A 75 11.43 -7.25 -8.19
CA TYR A 75 10.25 -6.44 -7.90
C TYR A 75 9.08 -7.39 -7.68
N LYS A 76 8.43 -7.29 -6.54
CA LYS A 76 7.39 -8.22 -6.09
C LYS A 76 6.07 -7.49 -5.91
N MET A 77 4.98 -8.09 -6.36
CA MET A 77 3.62 -7.59 -6.15
C MET A 77 2.88 -8.48 -5.17
N LEU A 78 2.23 -7.88 -4.20
CA LEU A 78 1.49 -8.54 -3.14
C LEU A 78 0.12 -7.89 -2.95
N ARG A 79 -0.94 -8.69 -3.02
CA ARG A 79 -2.32 -8.24 -2.82
C ARG A 79 -2.69 -8.27 -1.34
N SER A 80 -3.25 -7.18 -0.83
CA SER A 80 -3.51 -7.03 0.61
C SER A 80 -4.44 -8.09 1.19
N ALA A 81 -5.47 -8.52 0.46
CA ALA A 81 -6.39 -9.55 0.93
C ALA A 81 -5.68 -10.87 1.25
N VAL A 82 -4.63 -11.23 0.50
CA VAL A 82 -3.88 -12.48 0.72
C VAL A 82 -3.16 -12.44 2.07
N ILE A 83 -2.46 -11.33 2.36
CA ILE A 83 -1.81 -11.13 3.67
C ILE A 83 -2.84 -11.08 4.80
N TYR A 84 -3.93 -10.34 4.61
CA TYR A 84 -4.95 -10.23 5.65
C TYR A 84 -5.52 -11.60 6.00
N GLN A 85 -5.88 -12.38 4.98
CA GLN A 85 -6.42 -13.73 5.19
C GLN A 85 -5.41 -14.67 5.84
N ASP A 86 -4.14 -14.65 5.43
CA ASP A 86 -3.10 -15.48 6.04
C ASP A 86 -2.94 -15.19 7.53
N ILE A 87 -2.76 -13.90 7.89
CA ILE A 87 -2.58 -13.50 9.29
C ILE A 87 -3.84 -13.77 10.11
N LEU A 88 -5.02 -13.42 9.59
CA LEU A 88 -6.28 -13.63 10.30
C LEU A 88 -6.57 -15.12 10.50
N ASN A 89 -6.37 -15.97 9.49
CA ASN A 89 -6.60 -17.41 9.60
C ASN A 89 -5.65 -18.06 10.61
N LYS A 90 -4.38 -17.64 10.64
CA LYS A 90 -3.38 -18.20 11.58
C LYS A 90 -3.59 -17.75 13.02
N HIS A 91 -4.01 -16.50 13.23
CA HIS A 91 -3.99 -15.88 14.55
C HIS A 91 -5.36 -15.56 15.16
N SER A 92 -6.47 -15.61 14.39
CA SER A 92 -7.83 -15.35 14.93
C SER A 92 -8.26 -16.35 15.98
N ARG A 93 -7.71 -17.56 15.97
CA ARG A 93 -8.00 -18.62 16.93
C ARG A 93 -6.95 -18.74 18.05
N ALA A 94 -5.94 -17.88 18.06
CA ALA A 94 -4.94 -17.88 19.11
C ALA A 94 -5.59 -17.51 20.44
N LYS A 95 -5.38 -18.31 21.47
CA LYS A 95 -6.08 -18.27 22.79
C LYS A 95 -6.11 -16.87 23.42
N ASN A 96 -5.10 -16.05 23.19
CA ASN A 96 -4.94 -14.74 23.80
C ASN A 96 -4.97 -13.60 22.77
N THR A 97 -5.65 -13.80 21.61
CA THR A 97 -5.80 -12.77 20.58
C THR A 97 -7.29 -12.49 20.36
N THR A 98 -7.65 -11.22 20.40
CA THR A 98 -9.01 -10.75 20.13
C THR A 98 -8.98 -9.75 18.99
N PHE A 99 -9.89 -9.88 18.05
CA PHE A 99 -10.14 -8.90 17.00
C PHE A 99 -11.43 -8.17 17.30
N LEU A 100 -11.37 -6.85 17.33
CA LEU A 100 -12.51 -5.97 17.54
C LEU A 100 -12.70 -5.09 16.31
N GLN A 101 -13.84 -5.20 15.67
CA GLN A 101 -14.23 -4.23 14.65
C GLN A 101 -14.80 -3.01 15.36
N ALA A 102 -14.01 -1.94 15.43
CA ALA A 102 -14.43 -0.68 16.06
C ALA A 102 -13.61 0.50 15.50
N GLU A 103 -14.22 1.67 15.51
CA GLU A 103 -13.53 2.92 15.23
C GLU A 103 -12.89 3.45 16.51
N VAL A 104 -11.56 3.67 16.46
CA VAL A 104 -10.84 4.36 17.54
C VAL A 104 -11.15 5.86 17.43
N LYS A 105 -11.69 6.43 18.50
CA LYS A 105 -12.06 7.85 18.59
C LYS A 105 -10.99 8.67 19.28
N GLU A 106 -10.36 8.10 20.31
CA GLU A 106 -9.37 8.79 21.12
C GLU A 106 -8.41 7.79 21.74
N ILE A 107 -7.15 8.19 21.90
CA ILE A 107 -6.12 7.45 22.62
C ILE A 107 -5.53 8.39 23.68
N ILE A 108 -5.69 8.01 24.96
CA ILE A 108 -5.27 8.81 26.11
C ILE A 108 -4.15 8.09 26.82
N SER A 109 -2.92 8.55 26.61
CA SER A 109 -1.74 8.00 27.30
C SER A 109 -1.69 8.51 28.73
N LYS A 110 -1.55 7.59 29.69
CA LYS A 110 -1.30 7.84 31.10
C LYS A 110 0.06 7.22 31.45
N GLU A 111 0.60 7.54 32.59
CA GLU A 111 1.98 7.18 32.99
C GLU A 111 2.29 5.68 32.78
N ASN A 112 1.41 4.77 33.18
CA ASN A 112 1.64 3.32 33.08
C ASN A 112 0.57 2.56 32.30
N LEU A 113 -0.40 3.27 31.71
CA LEU A 113 -1.56 2.69 31.07
C LEU A 113 -2.07 3.63 29.98
N THR A 114 -2.49 3.09 28.86
CA THR A 114 -3.19 3.85 27.82
C THR A 114 -4.65 3.44 27.76
N GLU A 115 -5.54 4.41 27.77
CA GLU A 115 -6.97 4.25 27.54
C GLU A 115 -7.26 4.47 26.06
N ILE A 116 -8.01 3.55 25.45
CA ILE A 116 -8.45 3.62 24.06
C ILE A 116 -9.96 3.73 24.05
N VAL A 117 -10.49 4.84 23.56
CA VAL A 117 -11.93 5.08 23.40
C VAL A 117 -12.32 4.70 21.98
N THR A 118 -13.30 3.81 21.87
CA THR A 118 -13.77 3.31 20.57
C THR A 118 -15.29 3.48 20.44
N SER A 119 -15.83 3.15 19.24
CA SER A 119 -17.28 3.06 19.03
C SER A 119 -17.96 1.99 19.88
N GLU A 120 -17.20 0.96 20.32
CA GLU A 120 -17.70 -0.21 21.05
C GLU A 120 -17.36 -0.19 22.55
N GLY A 121 -16.81 0.94 23.03
CA GLY A 121 -16.47 1.09 24.46
C GLY A 121 -15.03 1.52 24.71
N LYS A 122 -14.61 1.43 25.96
CA LYS A 122 -13.29 1.82 26.43
C LYS A 122 -12.45 0.61 26.76
N PHE A 123 -11.19 0.64 26.34
CA PHE A 123 -10.22 -0.41 26.59
C PHE A 123 -8.98 0.19 27.26
N HIS A 124 -8.25 -0.63 28.01
CA HIS A 124 -7.04 -0.22 28.68
C HIS A 124 -5.91 -1.21 28.38
N SER A 125 -4.74 -0.69 28.09
CA SER A 125 -3.57 -1.51 27.83
C SER A 125 -2.29 -0.90 28.40
N LYS A 126 -1.37 -1.78 28.84
CA LYS A 126 -0.02 -1.38 29.26
C LYS A 126 0.86 -0.96 28.08
N LYS A 127 0.55 -1.47 26.88
CA LYS A 127 1.25 -1.13 25.63
C LYS A 127 0.23 -0.99 24.53
N VAL A 128 0.32 0.10 23.79
CA VAL A 128 -0.48 0.39 22.60
C VAL A 128 0.46 0.70 21.44
N PHE A 129 0.21 0.04 20.32
CA PHE A 129 0.90 0.31 19.06
C PHE A 129 -0.11 0.98 18.14
N ASN A 130 0.09 2.25 17.87
CA ASN A 130 -0.81 3.08 17.08
C ASN A 130 -0.31 3.22 15.65
N SER A 131 -1.07 2.68 14.69
CA SER A 131 -0.83 2.83 13.24
C SER A 131 -1.82 3.79 12.57
N LEU A 132 -2.57 4.57 13.35
CA LEU A 132 -3.46 5.59 12.81
C LEU A 132 -2.65 6.82 12.42
N PHE A 133 -2.82 7.25 11.18
CA PHE A 133 -2.18 8.46 10.68
C PHE A 133 -3.17 9.64 10.75
N ASP A 134 -2.81 10.70 11.48
CA ASP A 134 -3.55 11.98 11.48
C ASP A 134 -2.78 13.03 10.67
N PRO A 135 -3.26 13.41 9.49
CA PRO A 135 -2.59 14.40 8.65
C PRO A 135 -2.76 15.85 9.13
N LYS A 136 -3.60 16.13 10.14
CA LYS A 136 -4.01 17.49 10.50
C LYS A 136 -2.84 18.42 10.78
N ALA A 137 -1.88 17.99 11.61
CA ALA A 137 -0.72 18.81 11.96
C ALA A 137 0.12 19.16 10.71
N MET A 138 0.36 18.17 9.86
CA MET A 138 1.09 18.33 8.61
C MET A 138 0.35 19.26 7.63
N MET A 139 -0.96 19.12 7.50
CA MET A 139 -1.76 19.88 6.53
C MET A 139 -2.04 21.31 6.99
N ASN A 140 -2.07 21.60 8.30
CA ASN A 140 -2.40 22.91 8.85
C ASN A 140 -1.21 23.86 8.99
N GLN A 141 0.02 23.44 8.63
CA GLN A 141 1.22 24.27 8.65
C GLN A 141 1.61 24.74 7.24
N LYS A 142 2.48 25.77 7.14
CA LYS A 142 2.95 26.35 5.87
C LYS A 142 4.46 26.31 5.69
N ARG A 143 5.20 25.82 6.70
CA ARG A 143 6.66 25.81 6.69
C ARG A 143 7.24 24.70 5.80
N TYR A 144 6.60 23.55 5.81
CA TYR A 144 7.05 22.38 5.08
C TYR A 144 6.12 22.11 3.92
N PRO A 145 6.63 22.02 2.69
CA PRO A 145 5.81 21.67 1.54
C PRO A 145 5.23 20.26 1.70
N VAL A 146 4.00 20.07 1.21
CA VAL A 146 3.36 18.77 1.11
C VAL A 146 3.01 18.56 -0.35
N LEU A 147 3.62 17.58 -0.97
CA LEU A 147 3.20 17.04 -2.26
C LEU A 147 2.41 15.75 -2.03
N HIS A 148 1.59 15.42 -2.97
CA HIS A 148 0.86 14.18 -2.98
C HIS A 148 1.43 13.27 -4.07
N GLN A 149 1.85 12.06 -3.72
CA GLN A 149 1.95 10.97 -4.68
C GLN A 149 0.57 10.33 -4.74
N HIS A 150 -0.13 10.56 -5.83
CA HIS A 150 -1.50 10.06 -5.98
C HIS A 150 -1.68 9.36 -7.31
N PHE A 151 -2.57 8.38 -7.30
CA PHE A 151 -2.72 7.49 -8.45
C PHE A 151 -4.11 6.87 -8.55
N VAL A 152 -4.41 6.42 -9.77
CA VAL A 152 -5.48 5.46 -10.07
C VAL A 152 -4.87 4.33 -10.88
N GLY A 153 -5.16 3.10 -10.48
CA GLY A 153 -4.71 1.88 -11.15
C GLY A 153 -5.89 1.02 -11.59
N TRP A 154 -5.78 0.43 -12.78
CA TRP A 154 -6.73 -0.54 -13.31
C TRP A 154 -6.07 -1.90 -13.46
N PHE A 155 -6.63 -2.92 -12.86
CA PHE A 155 -6.36 -4.30 -13.24
C PHE A 155 -7.19 -4.61 -14.47
N ILE A 156 -6.51 -4.82 -15.59
CA ILE A 156 -7.17 -5.08 -16.88
C ILE A 156 -6.86 -6.47 -17.39
N LYS A 157 -7.78 -6.99 -18.19
CA LYS A 157 -7.61 -8.20 -18.98
C LYS A 157 -7.84 -7.90 -20.46
N THR A 158 -6.82 -8.07 -21.27
CA THR A 158 -6.91 -7.92 -22.72
C THR A 158 -7.46 -9.19 -23.38
N LYS A 159 -8.12 -9.02 -24.51
CA LYS A 159 -8.64 -10.15 -25.31
C LYS A 159 -7.50 -10.95 -25.93
N GLU A 160 -6.56 -10.25 -26.55
CA GLU A 160 -5.36 -10.84 -27.14
C GLU A 160 -4.14 -10.64 -26.24
N PRO A 161 -3.09 -11.49 -26.34
CA PRO A 161 -1.84 -11.32 -25.63
C PRO A 161 -1.19 -9.96 -25.95
N SER A 162 -1.10 -9.07 -24.97
CA SER A 162 -0.65 -7.69 -25.15
C SER A 162 0.56 -7.33 -24.27
N PHE A 163 0.97 -8.21 -23.36
CA PHE A 163 2.00 -7.90 -22.37
C PHE A 163 3.19 -8.86 -22.38
N ASP A 164 4.40 -8.34 -22.17
CA ASP A 164 5.56 -9.15 -21.81
C ASP A 164 5.60 -9.38 -20.29
N SER A 165 5.14 -10.54 -19.84
CA SER A 165 5.04 -10.86 -18.41
C SER A 165 6.39 -11.10 -17.72
N ARG A 166 7.52 -11.00 -18.41
CA ARG A 166 8.86 -11.19 -17.86
C ARG A 166 9.44 -9.92 -17.26
N LYS A 167 8.95 -8.74 -17.68
CA LYS A 167 9.42 -7.44 -17.24
C LYS A 167 8.28 -6.49 -16.88
N ILE A 168 8.56 -5.57 -15.98
CA ILE A 168 7.68 -4.44 -15.68
C ILE A 168 8.10 -3.23 -16.50
N LEU A 169 7.15 -2.37 -16.83
CA LEU A 169 7.43 -0.99 -17.16
C LEU A 169 7.35 -0.20 -15.85
N PHE A 170 8.54 0.04 -15.26
CA PHE A 170 8.65 0.55 -13.90
C PHE A 170 8.21 2.02 -13.79
N MET A 171 8.57 2.84 -14.76
CA MET A 171 8.08 4.22 -14.90
C MET A 171 8.14 4.61 -16.39
N ASP A 172 7.02 4.98 -16.94
CA ASP A 172 6.93 5.54 -18.29
C ASP A 172 6.57 7.02 -18.19
N PHE A 173 7.58 7.89 -18.42
CA PHE A 173 7.41 9.33 -18.44
C PHE A 173 7.08 9.87 -19.85
N ASP A 174 6.99 9.01 -20.87
CA ASP A 174 6.64 9.40 -22.26
C ASP A 174 5.13 9.64 -22.41
N ILE A 175 4.60 10.42 -21.47
CA ILE A 175 3.23 10.91 -21.42
C ILE A 175 3.23 12.43 -21.20
N PRO A 176 2.12 13.14 -21.49
CA PRO A 176 2.03 14.57 -21.24
C PRO A 176 2.27 14.92 -19.77
N GLN A 177 3.31 15.69 -19.47
CA GLN A 177 3.71 16.04 -18.11
C GLN A 177 2.86 17.17 -17.50
N LEU A 178 2.28 18.06 -18.31
CA LEU A 178 1.38 19.15 -17.91
C LEU A 178 1.89 19.98 -16.73
N GLN A 179 3.19 20.24 -16.67
CA GLN A 179 3.92 20.98 -15.62
C GLN A 179 3.96 20.28 -14.24
N GLU A 180 3.68 18.98 -14.20
CA GLU A 180 3.77 18.13 -13.01
C GLU A 180 4.65 16.91 -13.33
N THR A 181 5.00 16.13 -12.35
CA THR A 181 5.68 14.85 -12.58
C THR A 181 4.63 13.75 -12.72
N ARG A 182 4.49 13.21 -13.94
CA ARG A 182 3.50 12.18 -14.27
C ARG A 182 4.15 10.98 -14.94
N PHE A 183 3.72 9.80 -14.60
CA PHE A 183 4.20 8.56 -15.22
C PHE A 183 3.18 7.44 -15.08
N LEU A 184 3.40 6.39 -15.86
CA LEU A 184 2.64 5.15 -15.71
C LEU A 184 3.52 4.02 -15.23
N TYR A 185 2.92 3.17 -14.38
CA TYR A 185 3.37 1.81 -14.16
C TYR A 185 2.57 0.86 -15.04
N LEU A 186 3.25 -0.11 -15.65
CA LEU A 186 2.61 -1.26 -16.28
C LEU A 186 3.23 -2.52 -15.68
N LEU A 187 2.46 -3.24 -14.88
CA LEU A 187 2.89 -4.42 -14.15
C LEU A 187 2.16 -5.66 -14.69
N PRO A 188 2.73 -6.35 -15.69
CA PRO A 188 2.10 -7.51 -16.31
C PRO A 188 2.11 -8.72 -15.38
N ILE A 189 0.94 -9.25 -15.04
CA ILE A 189 0.80 -10.49 -14.27
C ILE A 189 1.06 -11.68 -15.18
N ASP A 190 0.46 -11.65 -16.36
CA ASP A 190 0.68 -12.60 -17.44
C ASP A 190 0.56 -11.91 -18.81
N LYS A 191 0.40 -12.65 -19.91
CA LYS A 191 0.33 -12.09 -21.26
C LYS A 191 -0.94 -11.27 -21.53
N ASN A 192 -2.00 -11.48 -20.74
CA ASN A 192 -3.30 -10.84 -20.93
C ASN A 192 -3.71 -9.97 -19.74
N ASN A 193 -3.12 -10.16 -18.56
CA ASN A 193 -3.52 -9.46 -17.34
C ASN A 193 -2.40 -8.54 -16.86
N ALA A 194 -2.73 -7.29 -16.56
CA ALA A 194 -1.79 -6.31 -16.02
C ALA A 194 -2.48 -5.32 -15.08
N LEU A 195 -1.70 -4.76 -14.16
CA LEU A 195 -2.01 -3.49 -13.51
C LEU A 195 -1.45 -2.36 -14.36
N VAL A 196 -2.28 -1.38 -14.68
CA VAL A 196 -1.90 -0.13 -15.35
C VAL A 196 -2.25 1.00 -14.41
N GLU A 197 -1.25 1.75 -13.95
CA GLU A 197 -1.42 2.76 -12.92
C GLU A 197 -0.89 4.11 -13.39
N TYR A 198 -1.75 5.12 -13.40
CA TYR A 198 -1.41 6.51 -13.70
C TYR A 198 -1.11 7.24 -12.40
N THR A 199 0.14 7.66 -12.23
CA THR A 199 0.67 8.23 -10.99
C THR A 199 1.21 9.64 -11.22
N LEU A 200 1.01 10.51 -10.25
CA LEU A 200 1.49 11.88 -10.24
C LEU A 200 2.10 12.28 -8.90
N PHE A 201 2.99 13.28 -8.99
CA PHE A 201 3.43 14.09 -7.85
C PHE A 201 2.96 15.54 -8.08
N SER A 202 2.01 16.01 -7.27
CA SER A 202 1.51 17.39 -7.36
C SER A 202 1.01 17.91 -6.01
N GLU A 203 0.78 19.23 -5.93
CA GLU A 203 0.19 19.84 -4.74
C GLU A 203 -1.30 19.52 -4.59
N ASN A 204 -2.00 19.34 -5.71
CA ASN A 204 -3.44 19.13 -5.74
C ASN A 204 -3.78 17.82 -6.42
N LEU A 205 -4.81 17.15 -5.90
CA LEU A 205 -5.34 15.95 -6.53
C LEU A 205 -6.08 16.31 -7.82
N LEU A 206 -6.00 15.43 -8.81
CA LEU A 206 -6.82 15.56 -10.01
C LEU A 206 -8.29 15.17 -9.73
N LYS A 207 -9.18 15.59 -10.61
CA LYS A 207 -10.51 14.97 -10.69
C LYS A 207 -10.35 13.52 -11.15
N PHE A 208 -11.21 12.63 -10.63
CA PHE A 208 -11.10 11.20 -10.88
C PHE A 208 -11.05 10.87 -12.39
N ASP A 209 -11.91 11.49 -13.19
CA ASP A 209 -11.98 11.28 -14.63
C ASP A 209 -10.66 11.59 -15.36
N ALA A 210 -9.86 12.50 -14.82
CA ALA A 210 -8.58 12.87 -15.46
C ALA A 210 -7.52 11.75 -15.37
N TYR A 211 -7.53 10.97 -14.26
CA TYR A 211 -6.66 9.79 -14.17
C TYR A 211 -7.11 8.71 -15.16
N GLU A 212 -8.42 8.45 -15.22
CA GLU A 212 -8.98 7.43 -16.11
C GLU A 212 -8.71 7.79 -17.58
N THR A 213 -8.86 9.08 -17.96
CA THR A 213 -8.49 9.55 -19.28
C THR A 213 -7.01 9.30 -19.58
N GLY A 214 -6.11 9.59 -18.62
CA GLY A 214 -4.68 9.31 -18.76
C GLY A 214 -4.37 7.82 -18.99
N ILE A 215 -5.06 6.92 -18.30
CA ILE A 215 -4.93 5.47 -18.53
C ILE A 215 -5.44 5.07 -19.92
N VAL A 216 -6.61 5.56 -20.34
CA VAL A 216 -7.19 5.26 -21.65
C VAL A 216 -6.29 5.75 -22.77
N ASP A 217 -5.81 6.99 -22.69
CA ASP A 217 -4.91 7.58 -23.69
C ASP A 217 -3.61 6.78 -23.81
N TYR A 218 -3.07 6.37 -22.67
CA TYR A 218 -1.88 5.53 -22.63
C TYR A 218 -2.11 4.16 -23.29
N LEU A 219 -3.17 3.45 -22.91
CA LEU A 219 -3.50 2.15 -23.50
C LEU A 219 -3.71 2.26 -25.01
N ASN A 220 -4.42 3.30 -25.46
CA ASN A 220 -4.60 3.58 -26.89
C ASN A 220 -3.26 3.82 -27.60
N SER A 221 -2.33 4.57 -26.98
CA SER A 221 -0.99 4.82 -27.55
C SER A 221 -0.16 3.55 -27.72
N LYS A 222 -0.42 2.53 -26.89
CA LYS A 222 0.20 1.20 -26.99
C LYS A 222 -0.59 0.23 -27.89
N GLY A 223 -1.68 0.69 -28.54
CA GLY A 223 -2.54 -0.14 -29.39
C GLY A 223 -3.44 -1.13 -28.62
N ILE A 224 -3.61 -0.92 -27.32
CA ILE A 224 -4.44 -1.78 -26.46
C ILE A 224 -5.82 -1.14 -26.33
N THR A 225 -6.76 -1.56 -27.17
CA THR A 225 -8.11 -0.99 -27.27
C THR A 225 -9.22 -1.93 -26.79
N GLU A 226 -8.95 -3.25 -26.78
CA GLU A 226 -9.93 -4.27 -26.35
C GLU A 226 -9.50 -4.90 -25.02
N TYR A 227 -10.05 -4.39 -23.93
CA TYR A 227 -9.79 -4.88 -22.58
C TYR A 227 -11.02 -4.79 -21.68
N GLU A 228 -11.02 -5.57 -20.63
CA GLU A 228 -12.00 -5.52 -19.55
C GLU A 228 -11.32 -5.04 -18.27
N ILE A 229 -11.91 -4.06 -17.58
CA ILE A 229 -11.45 -3.61 -16.27
C ILE A 229 -11.99 -4.58 -15.22
N LYS A 230 -11.10 -5.30 -14.55
CA LYS A 230 -11.45 -6.27 -13.50
C LYS A 230 -11.58 -5.64 -12.13
N GLU A 231 -10.71 -4.67 -11.85
CA GLU A 231 -10.65 -4.01 -10.55
C GLU A 231 -10.03 -2.62 -10.73
N LYS A 232 -10.45 -1.66 -9.90
CA LYS A 232 -9.85 -0.33 -9.83
C LYS A 232 -9.29 -0.10 -8.44
N GLU A 233 -8.13 0.53 -8.36
CA GLU A 233 -7.55 0.99 -7.11
C GLU A 233 -7.15 2.44 -7.21
N GLN A 234 -7.04 3.10 -6.06
CA GLN A 234 -6.57 4.48 -5.98
C GLN A 234 -5.84 4.72 -4.67
N GLY A 235 -4.94 5.67 -4.66
CA GLY A 235 -4.22 6.05 -3.47
C GLY A 235 -3.78 7.50 -3.49
N ASN A 236 -3.50 8.00 -2.30
CA ASN A 236 -2.88 9.29 -2.07
C ASN A 236 -1.91 9.17 -0.90
N ILE A 237 -0.64 9.39 -1.17
CA ILE A 237 0.46 9.29 -0.21
C ILE A 237 1.05 10.69 -0.04
N PRO A 238 0.88 11.34 1.12
CA PRO A 238 1.53 12.61 1.38
C PRO A 238 3.05 12.46 1.38
N MET A 239 3.73 13.30 0.61
CA MET A 239 5.19 13.38 0.52
C MET A 239 5.64 14.70 1.10
N THR A 240 6.34 14.65 2.22
CA THR A 240 6.74 15.86 2.96
C THR A 240 8.00 15.63 3.79
N CYS A 241 8.71 16.72 4.09
CA CYS A 241 9.77 16.75 5.11
C CYS A 241 9.26 17.31 6.46
N PHE A 242 7.94 17.32 6.67
CA PHE A 242 7.37 17.71 7.96
C PHE A 242 7.89 16.77 9.07
N PRO A 243 8.47 17.33 10.15
CA PRO A 243 8.94 16.52 11.26
C PRO A 243 7.72 16.02 12.06
N PHE A 244 7.36 14.77 11.90
CA PHE A 244 6.39 14.15 12.80
C PHE A 244 7.01 14.01 14.18
N GLU A 245 6.39 14.63 15.18
CA GLU A 245 6.84 14.46 16.55
C GLU A 245 6.66 13.00 16.97
N GLU A 246 7.74 12.40 17.42
CA GLU A 246 7.70 11.09 18.06
C GLU A 246 7.11 11.27 19.46
N SER A 247 5.78 11.28 19.54
CA SER A 247 5.06 11.30 20.82
C SER A 247 4.99 9.93 21.50
N ASN A 248 6.03 9.10 21.29
CA ASN A 248 6.15 7.81 21.94
C ASN A 248 6.27 8.00 23.46
N THR A 249 5.46 7.25 24.19
CA THR A 249 5.53 7.16 25.66
C THR A 249 5.90 5.74 26.07
N GLN A 250 6.05 5.50 27.36
CA GLN A 250 6.27 4.14 27.86
C GLN A 250 5.12 3.19 27.48
N SER A 251 3.90 3.69 27.37
CA SER A 251 2.69 2.89 27.11
C SER A 251 2.12 3.02 25.69
N LEU A 252 2.49 4.06 24.93
CA LEU A 252 1.99 4.32 23.58
C LEU A 252 3.15 4.47 22.59
N LEU A 253 3.14 3.66 21.55
CA LEU A 253 4.14 3.64 20.47
C LEU A 253 3.44 3.83 19.12
N TYR A 254 3.95 4.73 18.29
CA TYR A 254 3.49 4.94 16.91
C TYR A 254 4.29 4.03 15.96
N ILE A 255 3.60 3.34 15.00
CA ILE A 255 4.20 2.36 14.09
C ILE A 255 3.74 2.53 12.63
#